data_fad9703be81652ba4cbf5619e895ea1f
#
_entry.id   fad9703be81652ba4cbf5619e895ea1f
#
_cell.length_a   1.000
_cell.length_b   1.000
_cell.length_c   1.000
_cell.angle_alpha   90.00
_cell.angle_beta   90.00
_cell.angle_gamma   90.00
#
_symmetry.space_group_name_H-M   'P 1'
#
loop_
_entity.id
_entity.type
_entity.pdbx_description
1 polymer ?
#
loop_
_entity_poly.entity_id
_entity_poly.type
_entity_poly.pdbx_seq_one_letter_code
_entity_poly.pdbx_strand_id
1 'polypeptide(L)'
;MAAIATTASRYLSKQPAKKTSDEDAPVTISTAAAGVASLVLLLIPIQMAGQNWDDHDRSGRTVASDMGRNYLESCEPNAILFCYGDNDTFPLWYAQEVEGIRTDVRTVNLSYLSGDWYIDQMKKQAYEGKPLPLGLLPKSYYYYNNYALVSPNGGERLSVEEAYKALQGHGPGSPAMLTSPDLYVAVDSAAVAQRIAKSFPALTGHITPDFSLSLHGRQFLDIGGLSVLDLIAGNKWERPIYWAITSPRNAFNGMTASMVQTGMASQLLPLAPRVDSTGRAIDYGIGNLDRMYETVMTKFRWCGADRPGTYFDENARGIVSTLRNQIFTPLANGYLERGDKQKAQAILKKCLSVILEENVPYETSALYFADALYRADMRAEDDHVLQAIARRALSTLTWAVQLPAEKLEEVSRHGELQEAYTAISYALDFAKDYNSQALYRYEQEIAAL
;
A
#
# COMPACT_ATOMS: atom_id res chain seq x y z
N MET A 1 21.53 -10.78 -30.62
CA MET A 1 21.94 -10.03 -31.82
C MET A 1 22.71 -10.90 -32.81
N ALA A 2 23.84 -11.56 -32.48
CA ALA A 2 24.53 -12.49 -33.39
C ALA A 2 23.62 -13.61 -33.93
N ALA A 3 22.74 -14.17 -33.10
CA ALA A 3 21.78 -15.20 -33.51
C ALA A 3 20.75 -14.67 -34.54
N ILE A 4 20.33 -13.40 -34.41
CA ILE A 4 19.37 -12.77 -35.35
C ILE A 4 20.04 -12.51 -36.71
N ALA A 5 21.29 -12.01 -36.71
CA ALA A 5 22.05 -11.82 -37.93
C ALA A 5 22.35 -13.14 -38.66
N THR A 6 22.67 -14.22 -37.93
CA THR A 6 22.90 -15.55 -38.48
C THR A 6 21.61 -16.19 -39.01
N THR A 7 20.48 -15.98 -38.33
CA THR A 7 19.18 -16.51 -38.78
C THR A 7 18.66 -15.77 -40.00
N ALA A 8 18.79 -14.45 -40.06
CA ALA A 8 18.44 -13.61 -41.20
C ALA A 8 19.30 -13.98 -42.43
N SER A 9 20.62 -14.19 -42.26
CA SER A 9 21.52 -14.63 -43.30
C SER A 9 21.13 -16.02 -43.83
N ARG A 10 20.75 -16.97 -42.98
CA ARG A 10 20.29 -18.32 -43.38
C ARG A 10 18.91 -18.32 -44.07
N TYR A 11 18.03 -17.42 -43.70
CA TYR A 11 16.71 -17.30 -44.34
C TYR A 11 16.82 -16.68 -45.71
N LEU A 12 17.64 -15.67 -45.90
CA LEU A 12 17.89 -15.01 -47.20
C LEU A 12 18.65 -15.92 -48.18
N SER A 13 19.49 -16.85 -47.71
CA SER A 13 20.23 -17.80 -48.57
C SER A 13 19.42 -18.99 -49.05
N LYS A 14 18.18 -19.21 -48.58
CA LYS A 14 17.32 -20.33 -48.95
C LYS A 14 16.22 -20.02 -49.99
N GLN A 15 16.15 -18.78 -50.50
CA GLN A 15 15.20 -18.47 -51.59
C GLN A 15 15.74 -18.88 -52.94
N PRO A 16 14.98 -19.61 -53.78
CA PRO A 16 15.41 -19.95 -55.14
C PRO A 16 15.51 -18.68 -55.97
N ALA A 17 16.63 -18.49 -56.65
CA ALA A 17 16.92 -17.34 -57.48
C ALA A 17 15.83 -17.14 -58.56
N LYS A 18 14.96 -16.17 -58.36
CA LYS A 18 14.14 -15.57 -59.41
C LYS A 18 15.07 -14.67 -60.25
N LYS A 19 15.16 -14.87 -61.55
CA LYS A 19 15.83 -13.92 -62.45
C LYS A 19 15.07 -12.59 -62.41
N THR A 20 15.60 -11.63 -61.72
CA THR A 20 15.14 -10.27 -61.68
C THR A 20 16.20 -9.34 -62.28
N SER A 21 15.76 -8.25 -62.86
CA SER A 21 16.60 -7.20 -63.45
C SER A 21 17.65 -6.66 -62.43
N ASP A 22 18.74 -6.05 -62.93
CA ASP A 22 19.92 -5.60 -62.17
C ASP A 22 19.65 -4.70 -60.92
N GLU A 23 18.41 -4.29 -60.69
CA GLU A 23 18.01 -3.49 -59.51
C GLU A 23 17.77 -4.35 -58.25
N ASP A 24 17.63 -5.66 -58.35
CA ASP A 24 17.33 -6.58 -57.25
C ASP A 24 18.51 -7.46 -56.82
N ALA A 25 19.72 -7.11 -57.12
CA ALA A 25 20.91 -7.86 -56.70
C ALA A 25 20.99 -7.87 -55.17
N PRO A 26 21.09 -9.07 -54.49
CA PRO A 26 21.20 -9.13 -53.05
C PRO A 26 22.42 -8.33 -52.58
N VAL A 27 22.24 -7.39 -51.69
CA VAL A 27 23.35 -6.64 -51.09
C VAL A 27 24.21 -7.65 -50.31
N THR A 28 25.33 -8.03 -50.88
CA THR A 28 26.32 -8.91 -50.22
C THR A 28 27.19 -8.02 -49.32
N ILE A 29 26.87 -8.03 -48.04
CA ILE A 29 27.71 -7.36 -47.03
C ILE A 29 28.95 -8.24 -46.82
N SER A 30 30.15 -7.67 -47.05
CA SER A 30 31.40 -8.38 -46.75
C SER A 30 31.49 -8.72 -45.27
N THR A 31 32.08 -9.87 -44.93
CA THR A 31 32.30 -10.31 -43.55
C THR A 31 33.00 -9.22 -42.68
N ALA A 32 33.93 -8.49 -43.30
CA ALA A 32 34.60 -7.39 -42.65
C ALA A 32 33.65 -6.22 -42.34
N ALA A 33 32.78 -5.83 -43.29
CA ALA A 33 31.78 -4.80 -43.06
C ALA A 33 30.76 -5.20 -42.00
N ALA A 34 30.33 -6.46 -42.02
CA ALA A 34 29.44 -7.02 -40.96
C ALA A 34 30.13 -7.00 -39.59
N GLY A 35 31.41 -7.34 -39.52
CA GLY A 35 32.20 -7.28 -38.29
C GLY A 35 32.34 -5.85 -37.74
N VAL A 36 32.65 -4.89 -38.61
CA VAL A 36 32.71 -3.47 -38.18
C VAL A 36 31.34 -2.96 -37.72
N ALA A 37 30.29 -3.25 -38.46
CA ALA A 37 28.93 -2.85 -38.07
C ALA A 37 28.52 -3.49 -36.70
N SER A 38 28.88 -4.75 -36.47
CA SER A 38 28.62 -5.42 -35.18
C SER A 38 29.38 -4.76 -34.03
N LEU A 39 30.65 -4.36 -34.24
CA LEU A 39 31.44 -3.66 -33.24
C LEU A 39 30.86 -2.29 -32.93
N VAL A 40 30.42 -1.54 -33.93
CA VAL A 40 29.76 -0.22 -33.73
C VAL A 40 28.46 -0.41 -32.98
N LEU A 41 27.63 -1.42 -33.33
CA LEU A 41 26.38 -1.71 -32.65
C LEU A 41 26.57 -2.17 -31.21
N LEU A 42 27.72 -2.78 -30.85
CA LEU A 42 28.05 -3.14 -29.47
C LEU A 42 28.31 -1.92 -28.57
N LEU A 43 28.63 -0.77 -29.15
CA LEU A 43 28.80 0.47 -28.35
C LEU A 43 27.49 0.89 -27.70
N ILE A 44 26.33 0.61 -28.33
CA ILE A 44 25.02 0.95 -27.78
C ILE A 44 24.76 0.23 -26.42
N PRO A 45 24.80 -1.11 -26.35
CA PRO A 45 24.58 -1.78 -25.08
C PRO A 45 25.67 -1.50 -24.03
N ILE A 46 26.92 -1.24 -24.46
CA ILE A 46 28.00 -0.84 -23.55
C ILE A 46 27.68 0.54 -22.93
N GLN A 47 27.30 1.51 -23.77
CA GLN A 47 26.90 2.84 -23.28
C GLN A 47 25.67 2.78 -22.36
N MET A 48 24.66 2.00 -22.75
CA MET A 48 23.45 1.80 -21.93
C MET A 48 23.79 1.16 -20.59
N ALA A 49 24.66 0.14 -20.58
CA ALA A 49 25.10 -0.49 -19.34
C ALA A 49 25.85 0.49 -18.44
N GLY A 50 26.75 1.32 -19.03
CA GLY A 50 27.52 2.30 -18.26
C GLY A 50 26.69 3.45 -17.69
N GLN A 51 25.61 3.85 -18.39
CA GLN A 51 24.75 4.96 -17.96
C GLN A 51 23.62 4.57 -17.03
N ASN A 52 23.18 3.29 -17.09
CA ASN A 52 22.01 2.86 -16.32
C ASN A 52 22.38 1.78 -15.29
N TRP A 53 23.66 1.56 -15.03
CA TRP A 53 24.08 0.50 -14.10
C TRP A 53 23.57 0.74 -12.69
N ASP A 54 23.67 1.96 -12.20
CA ASP A 54 23.22 2.39 -10.89
C ASP A 54 21.69 2.28 -10.74
N ASP A 55 20.93 2.66 -11.77
CA ASP A 55 19.48 2.53 -11.80
C ASP A 55 18.99 1.06 -11.75
N HIS A 56 19.84 0.14 -12.19
CA HIS A 56 19.53 -1.29 -12.23
C HIS A 56 20.18 -2.10 -11.10
N ASP A 57 21.07 -1.49 -10.32
CA ASP A 57 21.62 -2.13 -9.13
C ASP A 57 20.56 -2.24 -8.03
N ARG A 58 20.22 -3.48 -7.72
CA ARG A 58 19.23 -3.80 -6.68
C ARG A 58 19.85 -4.50 -5.46
N SER A 59 21.17 -4.54 -5.39
CA SER A 59 21.90 -5.29 -4.36
C SER A 59 21.63 -4.79 -2.94
N GLY A 60 21.35 -3.50 -2.77
CA GLY A 60 21.02 -2.87 -1.48
C GLY A 60 19.54 -2.95 -1.08
N ARG A 61 18.64 -3.29 -2.01
CA ARG A 61 17.19 -3.21 -1.84
C ARG A 61 16.59 -4.50 -1.30
N THR A 62 15.90 -4.42 -0.16
CA THR A 62 15.19 -5.55 0.46
C THR A 62 13.70 -5.28 0.64
N VAL A 63 13.10 -4.43 -0.24
CA VAL A 63 11.72 -3.93 -0.08
C VAL A 63 10.71 -5.07 0.08
N ALA A 64 10.73 -6.08 -0.82
CA ALA A 64 9.76 -7.16 -0.77
C ALA A 64 9.88 -8.00 0.51
N SER A 65 11.10 -8.43 0.87
CA SER A 65 11.36 -9.22 2.09
C SER A 65 10.94 -8.45 3.34
N ASP A 66 11.43 -7.21 3.50
CA ASP A 66 11.25 -6.43 4.71
C ASP A 66 9.80 -5.97 4.89
N MET A 67 9.11 -5.55 3.81
CA MET A 67 7.69 -5.17 3.86
C MET A 67 6.81 -6.38 4.18
N GLY A 68 7.04 -7.52 3.52
CA GLY A 68 6.31 -8.76 3.84
C GLY A 68 6.46 -9.14 5.31
N ARG A 69 7.68 -9.08 5.84
CA ARG A 69 7.96 -9.30 7.26
C ARG A 69 7.24 -8.29 8.15
N ASN A 70 7.31 -7.00 7.83
CA ASN A 70 6.68 -5.94 8.63
C ASN A 70 5.16 -6.10 8.71
N TYR A 71 4.50 -6.49 7.62
CA TYR A 71 3.07 -6.83 7.63
C TYR A 71 2.77 -8.00 8.56
N LEU A 72 3.51 -9.09 8.44
CA LEU A 72 3.28 -10.31 9.21
C LEU A 72 3.58 -10.12 10.70
N GLU A 73 4.64 -9.37 11.06
CA GLU A 73 4.98 -9.04 12.44
C GLU A 73 3.99 -8.06 13.10
N SER A 74 3.20 -7.35 12.29
CA SER A 74 2.11 -6.49 12.78
C SER A 74 0.88 -7.30 13.24
N CYS A 75 0.79 -8.58 12.87
CA CYS A 75 -0.35 -9.44 13.15
C CYS A 75 -0.14 -10.31 14.39
N GLU A 76 -1.24 -10.59 15.08
CA GLU A 76 -1.27 -11.60 16.14
C GLU A 76 -1.10 -13.03 15.57
N PRO A 77 -0.78 -14.01 16.42
CA PRO A 77 -0.71 -15.40 15.97
C PRO A 77 -2.02 -15.90 15.36
N ASN A 78 -1.91 -16.74 14.33
CA ASN A 78 -3.03 -17.37 13.63
C ASN A 78 -4.02 -16.37 13.01
N ALA A 79 -3.56 -15.17 12.69
CA ALA A 79 -4.36 -14.10 12.10
C ALA A 79 -4.80 -14.42 10.65
N ILE A 80 -5.82 -13.69 10.20
CA ILE A 80 -6.23 -13.57 8.80
C ILE A 80 -5.83 -12.17 8.37
N LEU A 81 -4.98 -12.04 7.36
CA LEU A 81 -4.50 -10.75 6.84
C LEU A 81 -4.99 -10.54 5.42
N PHE A 82 -5.91 -9.60 5.26
CA PHE A 82 -6.33 -9.12 3.96
C PHE A 82 -5.29 -8.15 3.37
N CYS A 83 -4.93 -8.36 2.11
CA CYS A 83 -4.08 -7.46 1.32
C CYS A 83 -4.76 -7.13 -0.02
N TYR A 84 -4.32 -6.09 -0.67
CA TYR A 84 -4.92 -5.62 -1.93
C TYR A 84 -3.83 -5.26 -2.95
N GLY A 85 -3.92 -5.88 -4.14
CA GLY A 85 -2.96 -5.65 -5.22
C GLY A 85 -1.62 -6.36 -5.02
N ASP A 86 -0.73 -6.18 -5.99
CA ASP A 86 0.51 -6.94 -6.13
C ASP A 86 1.60 -6.48 -5.14
N ASN A 87 1.63 -5.17 -4.86
CA ASN A 87 2.65 -4.57 -3.98
C ASN A 87 2.60 -5.08 -2.53
N ASP A 88 1.44 -5.53 -2.06
CA ASP A 88 1.29 -6.14 -0.75
C ASP A 88 1.42 -7.67 -0.84
N THR A 89 0.76 -8.26 -1.85
CA THR A 89 0.59 -9.71 -1.96
C THR A 89 1.90 -10.44 -2.24
N PHE A 90 2.70 -9.98 -3.20
CA PHE A 90 3.94 -10.66 -3.54
C PHE A 90 5.02 -10.58 -2.44
N PRO A 91 5.21 -9.44 -1.76
CA PRO A 91 6.01 -9.40 -0.54
C PRO A 91 5.57 -10.38 0.55
N LEU A 92 4.28 -10.49 0.81
CA LEU A 92 3.73 -11.43 1.79
C LEU A 92 3.99 -12.88 1.38
N TRP A 93 3.73 -13.23 0.14
CA TRP A 93 4.03 -14.58 -0.37
C TRP A 93 5.51 -14.87 -0.34
N TYR A 94 6.37 -13.93 -0.74
CA TYR A 94 7.81 -14.12 -0.64
C TYR A 94 8.26 -14.40 0.80
N ALA A 95 7.78 -13.61 1.75
CA ALA A 95 8.13 -13.78 3.16
C ALA A 95 7.66 -15.15 3.71
N GLN A 96 6.47 -15.63 3.31
CA GLN A 96 5.93 -16.90 3.77
C GLN A 96 6.51 -18.11 3.02
N GLU A 97 6.54 -18.06 1.67
CA GLU A 97 6.90 -19.22 0.83
C GLU A 97 8.41 -19.43 0.72
N VAL A 98 9.21 -18.34 0.75
CA VAL A 98 10.66 -18.40 0.57
C VAL A 98 11.40 -18.31 1.90
N GLU A 99 10.99 -17.40 2.78
CA GLU A 99 11.68 -17.17 4.05
C GLU A 99 11.04 -17.92 5.24
N GLY A 100 9.87 -18.53 5.06
CA GLY A 100 9.17 -19.28 6.12
C GLY A 100 8.69 -18.41 7.30
N ILE A 101 8.46 -17.10 7.05
CA ILE A 101 8.10 -16.15 8.10
C ILE A 101 6.60 -16.21 8.36
N ARG A 102 6.21 -16.44 9.63
CA ARG A 102 4.83 -16.34 10.10
C ARG A 102 3.82 -17.08 9.20
N THR A 103 4.12 -18.31 8.86
CA THR A 103 3.26 -19.22 8.08
C THR A 103 1.97 -19.61 8.83
N ASP A 104 1.85 -19.20 10.10
CA ASP A 104 0.63 -19.23 10.89
C ASP A 104 -0.42 -18.19 10.45
N VAL A 105 0.00 -17.09 9.82
CA VAL A 105 -0.89 -16.03 9.33
C VAL A 105 -1.44 -16.40 7.96
N ARG A 106 -2.77 -16.39 7.81
CA ARG A 106 -3.42 -16.64 6.52
C ARG A 106 -3.53 -15.35 5.70
N THR A 107 -2.70 -15.18 4.70
CA THR A 107 -2.76 -14.06 3.78
C THR A 107 -3.87 -14.26 2.75
N VAL A 108 -4.67 -13.22 2.50
CA VAL A 108 -5.84 -13.24 1.63
C VAL A 108 -5.83 -12.03 0.71
N ASN A 109 -5.65 -12.24 -0.59
CA ASN A 109 -5.73 -11.18 -1.58
C ASN A 109 -7.21 -10.87 -1.91
N LEU A 110 -7.66 -9.66 -1.61
CA LEU A 110 -9.04 -9.22 -1.83
C LEU A 110 -9.44 -9.21 -3.32
N SER A 111 -8.50 -8.89 -4.22
CA SER A 111 -8.78 -8.90 -5.65
C SER A 111 -9.04 -10.33 -6.17
N TYR A 112 -8.32 -11.32 -5.65
CA TYR A 112 -8.48 -12.72 -6.05
C TYR A 112 -9.70 -13.39 -5.43
N LEU A 113 -10.27 -12.85 -4.35
CA LEU A 113 -11.55 -13.34 -3.82
C LEU A 113 -12.73 -13.19 -4.79
N SER A 114 -12.55 -12.48 -5.90
CA SER A 114 -13.51 -12.45 -7.00
C SER A 114 -13.49 -13.75 -7.85
N GLY A 115 -12.49 -14.61 -7.69
CA GLY A 115 -12.31 -15.86 -8.42
C GLY A 115 -12.72 -17.09 -7.59
N ASP A 116 -13.50 -17.98 -8.21
CA ASP A 116 -13.96 -19.24 -7.61
C ASP A 116 -12.80 -20.14 -7.15
N TRP A 117 -11.78 -20.28 -7.98
CA TRP A 117 -10.57 -21.06 -7.68
C TRP A 117 -9.86 -20.57 -6.41
N TYR A 118 -9.84 -19.26 -6.17
CA TYR A 118 -9.18 -18.69 -5.01
C TYR A 118 -10.00 -18.89 -3.73
N ILE A 119 -11.33 -18.75 -3.82
CA ILE A 119 -12.25 -19.08 -2.71
C ILE A 119 -12.06 -20.54 -2.31
N ASP A 120 -12.00 -21.47 -3.27
CA ASP A 120 -11.74 -22.88 -3.01
C ASP A 120 -10.37 -23.13 -2.37
N GLN A 121 -9.35 -22.38 -2.79
CA GLN A 121 -8.03 -22.43 -2.17
C GLN A 121 -8.07 -21.94 -0.72
N MET A 122 -8.80 -20.87 -0.44
CA MET A 122 -8.91 -20.31 0.89
C MET A 122 -9.64 -21.26 1.89
N LYS A 123 -10.49 -22.15 1.40
CA LYS A 123 -11.15 -23.21 2.18
C LYS A 123 -10.24 -24.39 2.53
N LYS A 124 -8.99 -24.38 2.08
CA LYS A 124 -7.99 -25.41 2.37
C LYS A 124 -6.96 -24.90 3.35
N GLN A 125 -6.38 -25.79 4.13
CA GLN A 125 -5.24 -25.49 4.99
C GLN A 125 -4.01 -25.13 4.14
N ALA A 126 -3.23 -24.16 4.61
CA ALA A 126 -1.91 -23.85 4.07
C ALA A 126 -0.94 -23.65 5.23
N TYR A 127 0.11 -24.45 5.26
CA TYR A 127 1.06 -24.52 6.38
C TYR A 127 0.33 -24.68 7.73
N GLU A 128 0.64 -23.89 8.74
CA GLU A 128 -0.05 -23.84 10.04
C GLU A 128 -1.36 -23.04 9.98
N GLY A 129 -1.55 -22.25 8.89
CA GLY A 129 -2.75 -21.45 8.69
C GLY A 129 -3.98 -22.29 8.41
N LYS A 130 -4.94 -22.29 9.34
CA LYS A 130 -6.20 -23.03 9.21
C LYS A 130 -7.02 -22.57 8.00
N PRO A 131 -7.88 -23.42 7.43
CA PRO A 131 -8.88 -23.01 6.45
C PRO A 131 -9.63 -21.77 6.89
N LEU A 132 -10.00 -20.89 5.94
CA LEU A 132 -10.88 -19.79 6.26
C LEU A 132 -12.29 -20.30 6.56
N PRO A 133 -12.99 -19.73 7.54
CA PRO A 133 -14.34 -20.13 7.92
C PRO A 133 -15.39 -19.56 6.93
N LEU A 134 -15.27 -19.94 5.65
CA LEU A 134 -16.16 -19.52 4.58
C LEU A 134 -17.32 -20.52 4.44
N GLY A 135 -18.53 -20.07 4.70
CA GLY A 135 -19.77 -20.82 4.56
C GLY A 135 -20.37 -20.82 3.16
N LEU A 136 -19.85 -19.99 2.24
CA LEU A 136 -20.27 -19.89 0.84
C LEU A 136 -20.28 -21.27 0.15
N LEU A 137 -21.44 -21.65 -0.38
CA LEU A 137 -21.57 -22.87 -1.18
C LEU A 137 -21.06 -22.61 -2.61
N PRO A 138 -20.46 -23.63 -3.27
CA PRO A 138 -19.95 -23.50 -4.65
C PRO A 138 -20.97 -22.90 -5.61
N LYS A 139 -22.25 -23.28 -5.53
CA LYS A 139 -23.33 -22.71 -6.37
C LYS A 139 -23.49 -21.21 -6.26
N SER A 140 -22.99 -20.56 -5.18
CA SER A 140 -23.10 -19.11 -4.95
C SER A 140 -21.97 -18.31 -5.59
N TYR A 141 -20.86 -18.94 -6.00
CA TYR A 141 -19.72 -18.25 -6.57
C TYR A 141 -19.22 -18.86 -7.90
N TYR A 142 -19.65 -20.07 -8.26
CA TYR A 142 -19.42 -20.63 -9.61
C TYR A 142 -20.45 -20.08 -10.62
N TYR A 143 -20.14 -20.16 -11.90
CA TYR A 143 -21.06 -19.94 -13.01
C TYR A 143 -21.74 -18.57 -13.04
N TYR A 144 -20.96 -17.49 -12.83
CA TYR A 144 -21.44 -16.10 -12.96
C TYR A 144 -22.41 -15.60 -11.89
N ASN A 145 -22.58 -16.30 -10.79
CA ASN A 145 -23.27 -15.78 -9.61
C ASN A 145 -22.32 -14.94 -8.73
N ASN A 146 -21.76 -13.85 -9.30
CA ASN A 146 -20.60 -13.19 -8.71
C ASN A 146 -20.95 -11.91 -7.95
N TYR A 147 -22.21 -11.56 -7.81
CA TYR A 147 -22.62 -10.35 -7.08
C TYR A 147 -24.02 -10.45 -6.51
N ALA A 148 -24.31 -9.63 -5.52
CA ALA A 148 -25.64 -9.38 -5.02
C ALA A 148 -25.99 -7.90 -5.18
N LEU A 149 -27.21 -7.62 -5.62
CA LEU A 149 -27.75 -6.26 -5.62
C LEU A 149 -28.05 -5.84 -4.19
N VAL A 150 -27.85 -4.56 -3.87
CA VAL A 150 -28.18 -3.98 -2.57
C VAL A 150 -29.39 -3.08 -2.73
N SER A 151 -30.44 -3.32 -1.95
CA SER A 151 -31.64 -2.47 -1.96
C SER A 151 -31.29 -1.07 -1.44
N PRO A 152 -31.54 0.01 -2.22
CA PRO A 152 -31.21 1.36 -1.79
C PRO A 152 -32.16 1.92 -0.73
N ASN A 153 -33.38 1.37 -0.64
CA ASN A 153 -34.49 1.96 0.12
C ASN A 153 -34.60 1.45 1.57
N GLY A 154 -33.61 0.70 2.04
CA GLY A 154 -33.65 0.16 3.39
C GLY A 154 -34.76 -0.88 3.62
N GLY A 155 -34.47 -1.85 4.44
CA GLY A 155 -35.39 -2.80 5.01
C GLY A 155 -35.09 -2.91 6.49
N GLU A 156 -35.65 -3.87 7.15
CA GLU A 156 -35.19 -4.25 8.49
C GLU A 156 -33.72 -4.64 8.43
N ARG A 157 -32.95 -4.25 9.44
CA ARG A 157 -31.57 -4.62 9.61
C ARG A 157 -31.40 -6.15 9.62
N LEU A 158 -30.54 -6.68 8.76
CA LEU A 158 -30.35 -8.14 8.62
C LEU A 158 -29.06 -8.60 9.28
N SER A 159 -29.10 -9.76 9.92
CA SER A 159 -27.84 -10.43 10.21
C SER A 159 -27.15 -10.88 8.92
N VAL A 160 -25.82 -10.90 8.91
CA VAL A 160 -25.06 -11.41 7.76
C VAL A 160 -25.45 -12.86 7.46
N GLU A 161 -25.79 -13.65 8.45
CA GLU A 161 -26.26 -15.04 8.29
C GLU A 161 -27.61 -15.12 7.57
N GLU A 162 -28.56 -14.22 7.84
CA GLU A 162 -29.86 -14.13 7.14
C GLU A 162 -29.67 -13.65 5.71
N ALA A 163 -28.84 -12.61 5.50
CA ALA A 163 -28.46 -12.14 4.17
C ALA A 163 -27.88 -13.30 3.34
N TYR A 164 -27.07 -14.13 3.95
CA TYR A 164 -26.47 -15.32 3.33
C TYR A 164 -27.49 -16.36 2.91
N LYS A 165 -28.46 -16.68 3.76
CA LYS A 165 -29.54 -17.62 3.43
C LYS A 165 -30.35 -17.13 2.23
N ALA A 166 -30.62 -15.82 2.16
CA ALA A 166 -31.30 -15.21 1.02
C ALA A 166 -30.48 -15.38 -0.28
N LEU A 167 -29.14 -15.23 -0.21
CA LEU A 167 -28.25 -15.41 -1.36
C LEU A 167 -28.19 -16.87 -1.86
N GLN A 168 -28.32 -17.86 -0.98
CA GLN A 168 -28.25 -19.27 -1.35
C GLN A 168 -29.50 -19.79 -2.08
N GLY A 169 -30.62 -19.07 -2.01
CA GLY A 169 -31.89 -19.44 -2.66
C GLY A 169 -32.00 -19.12 -4.14
N HIS A 170 -31.03 -18.36 -4.71
CA HIS A 170 -31.09 -17.90 -6.08
C HIS A 170 -30.39 -18.87 -7.05
N GLY A 171 -31.05 -19.14 -8.16
CA GLY A 171 -30.51 -19.99 -9.24
C GLY A 171 -29.59 -19.22 -10.19
N PRO A 172 -28.90 -19.96 -11.13
CA PRO A 172 -28.07 -19.34 -12.15
C PRO A 172 -28.87 -18.32 -12.98
N GLY A 173 -28.27 -17.12 -13.19
CA GLY A 173 -28.84 -16.11 -14.09
C GLY A 173 -29.74 -15.04 -13.44
N SER A 174 -30.03 -15.13 -12.13
CA SER A 174 -30.67 -14.05 -11.39
C SER A 174 -29.74 -13.54 -10.31
N PRO A 175 -29.40 -12.23 -10.29
CA PRO A 175 -28.61 -11.68 -9.21
C PRO A 175 -29.37 -11.84 -7.89
N ALA A 176 -28.67 -12.24 -6.86
CA ALA A 176 -29.21 -12.23 -5.51
C ALA A 176 -29.49 -10.79 -5.06
N MET A 177 -30.44 -10.57 -4.17
CA MET A 177 -30.74 -9.24 -3.64
C MET A 177 -30.60 -9.26 -2.12
N LEU A 178 -29.80 -8.35 -1.62
CA LEU A 178 -29.78 -7.96 -0.22
C LEU A 178 -30.91 -6.94 0.00
N THR A 179 -31.91 -7.31 0.80
CA THR A 179 -33.11 -6.51 1.03
C THR A 179 -32.88 -5.32 1.93
N SER A 180 -31.72 -5.27 2.61
CA SER A 180 -31.28 -4.13 3.44
C SER A 180 -29.80 -3.81 3.19
N PRO A 181 -29.42 -2.53 3.17
CA PRO A 181 -28.03 -2.11 3.19
C PRO A 181 -27.43 -2.17 4.61
N ASP A 182 -28.25 -2.29 5.64
CA ASP A 182 -27.82 -2.34 7.04
C ASP A 182 -27.73 -3.78 7.52
N LEU A 183 -26.47 -4.23 7.69
CA LEU A 183 -26.16 -5.57 8.14
C LEU A 183 -25.57 -5.54 9.56
N TYR A 184 -25.60 -6.68 10.23
CA TYR A 184 -24.90 -6.86 11.49
C TYR A 184 -24.37 -8.29 11.67
N VAL A 185 -23.34 -8.40 12.51
CA VAL A 185 -22.81 -9.67 13.00
C VAL A 185 -22.95 -9.68 14.52
N ALA A 186 -23.59 -10.69 15.06
CA ALA A 186 -23.72 -10.89 16.51
C ALA A 186 -22.34 -11.09 17.16
N VAL A 187 -22.14 -10.51 18.34
CA VAL A 187 -20.87 -10.53 19.06
C VAL A 187 -21.08 -11.00 20.48
N ASP A 188 -20.37 -12.05 20.86
CA ASP A 188 -20.16 -12.38 22.29
C ASP A 188 -19.16 -11.38 22.87
N SER A 189 -19.69 -10.23 23.36
CA SER A 189 -18.88 -9.12 23.84
C SER A 189 -17.95 -9.50 24.98
N ALA A 190 -18.40 -10.42 25.86
CA ALA A 190 -17.60 -10.87 27.00
C ALA A 190 -16.41 -11.72 26.52
N ALA A 191 -16.66 -12.68 25.62
CA ALA A 191 -15.60 -13.52 25.06
C ALA A 191 -14.59 -12.71 24.25
N VAL A 192 -15.07 -11.75 23.44
CA VAL A 192 -14.17 -10.87 22.67
C VAL A 192 -13.35 -9.96 23.59
N ALA A 193 -13.98 -9.32 24.60
CA ALA A 193 -13.27 -8.47 25.55
C ALA A 193 -12.17 -9.24 26.29
N GLN A 194 -12.45 -10.47 26.73
CA GLN A 194 -11.46 -11.35 27.35
C GLN A 194 -10.31 -11.68 26.40
N ARG A 195 -10.60 -11.96 25.13
CA ARG A 195 -9.61 -12.33 24.10
C ARG A 195 -8.66 -11.19 23.80
N ILE A 196 -9.16 -9.96 23.71
CA ILE A 196 -8.35 -8.78 23.39
C ILE A 196 -7.72 -8.10 24.62
N ALA A 197 -8.04 -8.52 25.84
CA ALA A 197 -7.65 -7.86 27.08
C ALA A 197 -6.12 -7.66 27.22
N LYS A 198 -5.33 -8.60 26.70
CA LYS A 198 -3.86 -8.49 26.69
C LYS A 198 -3.36 -7.51 25.62
N SER A 199 -3.93 -7.57 24.43
CA SER A 199 -3.47 -6.81 23.28
C SER A 199 -4.00 -5.37 23.28
N PHE A 200 -5.24 -5.18 23.73
CA PHE A 200 -5.93 -3.89 23.71
C PHE A 200 -6.72 -3.66 25.00
N PRO A 201 -6.05 -3.56 26.16
CA PRO A 201 -6.73 -3.42 27.45
C PRO A 201 -7.67 -2.22 27.51
N ALA A 202 -7.32 -1.10 26.88
CA ALA A 202 -8.15 0.11 26.84
C ALA A 202 -9.41 -0.01 25.99
N LEU A 203 -9.50 -1.02 25.11
CA LEU A 203 -10.64 -1.20 24.18
C LEU A 203 -11.67 -2.22 24.66
N THR A 204 -11.41 -2.95 25.73
CA THR A 204 -12.30 -4.01 26.23
C THR A 204 -13.70 -3.51 26.59
N GLY A 205 -13.81 -2.28 27.08
CA GLY A 205 -15.08 -1.62 27.43
C GLY A 205 -15.85 -1.05 26.23
N HIS A 206 -15.29 -1.09 25.03
CA HIS A 206 -15.87 -0.53 23.79
C HIS A 206 -16.45 -1.62 22.87
N ILE A 207 -16.40 -2.89 23.25
CA ILE A 207 -16.95 -3.98 22.43
C ILE A 207 -18.48 -3.89 22.40
N THR A 208 -19.04 -3.90 21.18
CA THR A 208 -20.48 -3.87 20.95
C THR A 208 -21.07 -5.30 20.93
N PRO A 209 -22.33 -5.52 21.39
CA PRO A 209 -22.99 -6.82 21.29
C PRO A 209 -23.40 -7.18 19.84
N ASP A 210 -23.46 -6.23 18.98
CA ASP A 210 -23.63 -6.44 17.54
C ASP A 210 -22.70 -5.51 16.73
N PHE A 211 -22.03 -6.07 15.76
CA PHE A 211 -21.15 -5.33 14.89
C PHE A 211 -21.90 -4.90 13.64
N SER A 212 -22.10 -3.60 13.47
CA SER A 212 -22.84 -3.00 12.35
C SER A 212 -21.97 -2.86 11.12
N LEU A 213 -22.56 -3.23 9.98
CA LEU A 213 -21.97 -3.11 8.65
C LEU A 213 -22.93 -2.30 7.77
N SER A 214 -22.45 -1.22 7.16
CA SER A 214 -23.26 -0.36 6.31
C SER A 214 -22.82 -0.49 4.86
N LEU A 215 -23.76 -0.87 3.99
CA LEU A 215 -23.59 -0.93 2.54
C LEU A 215 -24.27 0.28 1.85
N HIS A 216 -24.64 1.32 2.58
CA HIS A 216 -25.24 2.52 2.00
C HIS A 216 -24.34 3.13 0.91
N GLY A 217 -24.98 3.55 -0.19
CA GLY A 217 -24.28 4.07 -1.38
C GLY A 217 -23.72 2.99 -2.32
N ARG A 218 -23.81 1.70 -1.96
CA ARG A 218 -23.45 0.60 -2.86
C ARG A 218 -24.69 0.11 -3.61
N GLN A 219 -24.56 -0.07 -4.91
CA GLN A 219 -25.60 -0.68 -5.74
C GLN A 219 -25.52 -2.21 -5.75
N PHE A 220 -24.32 -2.74 -5.58
CA PHE A 220 -24.06 -4.18 -5.52
C PHE A 220 -22.86 -4.48 -4.63
N LEU A 221 -22.76 -5.71 -4.22
CA LEU A 221 -21.60 -6.29 -3.58
C LEU A 221 -21.14 -7.49 -4.42
N ASP A 222 -19.89 -7.47 -4.85
CA ASP A 222 -19.29 -8.56 -5.60
C ASP A 222 -19.01 -9.79 -4.71
N ILE A 223 -18.64 -10.89 -5.32
CA ILE A 223 -18.34 -12.12 -4.58
C ILE A 223 -17.17 -11.97 -3.61
N GLY A 224 -16.20 -11.10 -3.92
CA GLY A 224 -15.11 -10.77 -3.00
C GLY A 224 -15.64 -10.12 -1.73
N GLY A 225 -16.48 -9.09 -1.86
CA GLY A 225 -17.13 -8.43 -0.73
C GLY A 225 -18.06 -9.37 0.05
N LEU A 226 -18.82 -10.23 -0.64
CA LEU A 226 -19.64 -11.26 -0.02
C LEU A 226 -18.79 -12.27 0.78
N SER A 227 -17.64 -12.68 0.24
CA SER A 227 -16.70 -13.58 0.91
C SER A 227 -16.11 -12.96 2.18
N VAL A 228 -15.82 -11.66 2.17
CA VAL A 228 -15.37 -10.93 3.37
C VAL A 228 -16.44 -10.92 4.45
N LEU A 229 -17.71 -10.65 4.09
CA LEU A 229 -18.82 -10.67 5.05
C LEU A 229 -19.03 -12.08 5.65
N ASP A 230 -19.01 -13.10 4.79
CA ASP A 230 -19.12 -14.51 5.21
C ASP A 230 -18.00 -14.91 6.18
N LEU A 231 -16.78 -14.51 5.84
CA LEU A 231 -15.63 -14.78 6.68
C LEU A 231 -15.77 -14.12 8.06
N ILE A 232 -16.20 -12.86 8.13
CA ILE A 232 -16.37 -12.15 9.40
C ILE A 232 -17.43 -12.85 10.26
N ALA A 233 -18.57 -13.20 9.66
CA ALA A 233 -19.64 -13.91 10.36
C ALA A 233 -19.20 -15.33 10.80
N GLY A 234 -18.59 -16.10 9.90
CA GLY A 234 -18.12 -17.45 10.16
C GLY A 234 -16.95 -17.52 11.12
N ASN A 235 -16.14 -16.49 11.21
CA ASN A 235 -15.01 -16.40 12.13
C ASN A 235 -15.43 -16.24 13.60
N LYS A 236 -16.62 -15.74 13.88
CA LYS A 236 -17.13 -15.53 15.24
C LYS A 236 -16.13 -14.84 16.17
N TRP A 237 -15.32 -13.98 15.61
CA TRP A 237 -14.23 -13.26 16.29
C TRP A 237 -13.16 -14.16 16.93
N GLU A 238 -13.06 -15.44 16.54
CA GLU A 238 -12.10 -16.39 17.11
C GLU A 238 -10.66 -16.12 16.65
N ARG A 239 -10.47 -15.81 15.38
CA ARG A 239 -9.17 -15.46 14.81
C ARG A 239 -9.09 -13.95 14.62
N PRO A 240 -7.94 -13.33 14.90
CA PRO A 240 -7.73 -11.92 14.60
C PRO A 240 -7.82 -11.67 13.08
N ILE A 241 -8.54 -10.64 12.67
CA ILE A 241 -8.72 -10.26 11.27
C ILE A 241 -8.06 -8.90 11.04
N TYR A 242 -7.20 -8.82 10.02
CA TYR A 242 -6.42 -7.64 9.70
C TYR A 242 -6.58 -7.24 8.24
N TRP A 243 -6.34 -5.96 7.97
CA TRP A 243 -6.08 -5.41 6.63
C TRP A 243 -4.72 -4.76 6.59
N ALA A 244 -3.99 -4.93 5.49
CA ALA A 244 -2.80 -4.15 5.19
C ALA A 244 -3.17 -2.67 5.13
N ILE A 245 -2.36 -1.78 5.73
CA ILE A 245 -2.65 -0.34 5.79
C ILE A 245 -2.66 0.34 4.42
N THR A 246 -2.04 -0.28 3.43
CA THR A 246 -2.01 0.15 2.02
C THR A 246 -3.29 -0.23 1.25
N SER A 247 -4.16 -1.04 1.84
CA SER A 247 -5.45 -1.40 1.22
C SER A 247 -6.32 -0.16 1.04
N PRO A 248 -6.96 0.02 -0.13
CA PRO A 248 -7.80 1.18 -0.38
C PRO A 248 -9.05 1.17 0.54
N ARG A 249 -9.50 2.35 0.95
CA ARG A 249 -10.62 2.49 1.92
C ARG A 249 -11.91 1.79 1.47
N ASN A 250 -12.19 1.70 0.18
CA ASN A 250 -13.34 0.97 -0.34
C ASN A 250 -13.27 -0.55 -0.11
N ALA A 251 -12.08 -1.10 0.10
CA ALA A 251 -11.90 -2.51 0.44
C ALA A 251 -12.37 -2.86 1.88
N PHE A 252 -12.58 -1.85 2.73
CA PHE A 252 -13.02 -2.06 4.11
C PHE A 252 -14.54 -2.19 4.28
N ASN A 253 -15.32 -2.12 3.20
CA ASN A 253 -16.77 -2.30 3.24
C ASN A 253 -17.49 -1.53 4.38
N GLY A 254 -17.09 -0.29 4.63
CA GLY A 254 -17.67 0.55 5.70
C GLY A 254 -17.12 0.29 7.11
N MET A 255 -16.16 -0.61 7.28
CA MET A 255 -15.62 -1.01 8.60
C MET A 255 -14.46 -0.13 9.11
N THR A 256 -14.10 0.93 8.40
CA THR A 256 -12.91 1.76 8.70
C THR A 256 -12.92 2.28 10.15
N ALA A 257 -14.08 2.69 10.68
CA ALA A 257 -14.21 3.20 12.03
C ALA A 257 -13.92 2.16 13.13
N SER A 258 -13.93 0.87 12.79
CA SER A 258 -13.67 -0.25 13.70
C SER A 258 -12.28 -0.87 13.51
N MET A 259 -11.45 -0.20 12.71
CA MET A 259 -10.07 -0.63 12.47
C MET A 259 -9.14 -0.02 13.50
N VAL A 260 -8.21 -0.83 13.99
CA VAL A 260 -7.23 -0.47 15.01
C VAL A 260 -5.83 -0.77 14.50
N GLN A 261 -5.02 0.25 14.30
CA GLN A 261 -3.67 0.09 13.76
C GLN A 261 -2.74 -0.60 14.76
N THR A 262 -1.95 -1.56 14.27
CA THR A 262 -0.99 -2.34 15.06
C THR A 262 0.43 -2.33 14.49
N GLY A 263 0.62 -1.65 13.39
CA GLY A 263 1.86 -1.55 12.61
C GLY A 263 1.50 -1.34 11.13
N MET A 264 2.05 -2.17 10.24
CA MET A 264 1.71 -2.18 8.82
C MET A 264 0.33 -2.81 8.53
N ALA A 265 -0.39 -3.23 9.56
CA ALA A 265 -1.74 -3.76 9.45
C ALA A 265 -2.67 -3.12 10.48
N SER A 266 -3.97 -3.12 10.19
CA SER A 266 -5.03 -2.69 11.10
C SER A 266 -5.95 -3.87 11.41
N GLN A 267 -6.18 -4.11 12.69
CA GLN A 267 -7.08 -5.18 13.17
C GLN A 267 -8.52 -4.70 13.18
N LEU A 268 -9.42 -5.51 12.65
CA LEU A 268 -10.85 -5.33 12.81
C LEU A 268 -11.26 -5.80 14.20
N LEU A 269 -11.90 -4.92 14.97
CA LEU A 269 -12.52 -5.25 16.25
C LEU A 269 -13.99 -4.81 16.23
N PRO A 270 -14.90 -5.54 16.90
CA PRO A 270 -16.32 -5.16 16.96
C PRO A 270 -16.52 -4.03 17.98
N LEU A 271 -16.04 -2.84 17.63
CA LEU A 271 -16.07 -1.68 18.49
C LEU A 271 -17.32 -0.83 18.26
N ALA A 272 -17.84 -0.23 19.32
CA ALA A 272 -18.92 0.75 19.24
C ALA A 272 -18.46 1.96 18.40
N PRO A 273 -19.29 2.51 17.50
CA PRO A 273 -18.94 3.68 16.71
C PRO A 273 -18.56 4.87 17.60
N ARG A 274 -17.48 5.56 17.25
CA ARG A 274 -17.11 6.85 17.84
C ARG A 274 -17.44 7.96 16.88
N VAL A 275 -17.95 9.07 17.39
CA VAL A 275 -18.27 10.26 16.61
C VAL A 275 -17.64 11.49 17.26
N ASP A 276 -17.22 12.45 16.43
CA ASP A 276 -16.79 13.76 16.91
C ASP A 276 -17.98 14.67 17.30
N SER A 277 -17.70 15.89 17.70
CA SER A 277 -18.72 16.89 18.08
C SER A 277 -19.66 17.29 16.94
N THR A 278 -19.30 16.96 15.68
CA THR A 278 -20.12 17.20 14.48
C THR A 278 -20.94 15.98 14.08
N GLY A 279 -20.81 14.86 14.80
CA GLY A 279 -21.47 13.57 14.45
C GLY A 279 -20.71 12.75 13.39
N ARG A 280 -19.51 13.16 12.96
CA ARG A 280 -18.69 12.44 12.01
C ARG A 280 -18.00 11.27 12.68
N ALA A 281 -18.02 10.10 12.04
CA ALA A 281 -17.29 8.93 12.53
C ALA A 281 -15.78 9.19 12.58
N ILE A 282 -15.16 8.84 13.71
CA ILE A 282 -13.71 8.86 13.93
C ILE A 282 -13.22 7.45 14.20
N ASP A 283 -12.04 7.12 13.66
CA ASP A 283 -11.42 5.83 13.89
C ASP A 283 -10.76 5.75 15.29
N TYR A 284 -10.37 4.53 15.65
CA TYR A 284 -9.70 4.28 16.93
C TYR A 284 -8.20 4.52 16.89
N GLY A 285 -7.62 4.77 15.71
CA GLY A 285 -6.20 5.00 15.54
C GLY A 285 -5.34 3.82 15.99
N ILE A 286 -4.28 4.09 16.74
CA ILE A 286 -3.40 3.06 17.31
C ILE A 286 -4.02 2.51 18.59
N GLY A 287 -4.39 1.25 18.58
CA GLY A 287 -5.09 0.64 19.72
C GLY A 287 -4.24 0.39 20.95
N ASN A 288 -2.93 0.16 20.76
CA ASN A 288 -1.97 -0.03 21.83
C ASN A 288 -0.60 0.52 21.40
N LEU A 289 -0.31 1.74 21.86
CA LEU A 289 0.93 2.44 21.51
C LEU A 289 2.19 1.68 21.96
N ASP A 290 2.17 1.11 23.18
CA ASP A 290 3.37 0.45 23.72
C ASP A 290 3.66 -0.86 22.95
N ARG A 291 2.64 -1.61 22.58
CA ARG A 291 2.80 -2.80 21.73
C ARG A 291 3.29 -2.44 20.33
N MET A 292 2.72 -1.41 19.71
CA MET A 292 3.18 -0.95 18.40
C MET A 292 4.62 -0.43 18.46
N TYR A 293 4.97 0.30 19.52
CA TYR A 293 6.34 0.75 19.78
C TYR A 293 7.31 -0.44 19.83
N GLU A 294 7.01 -1.45 20.65
CA GLU A 294 7.85 -2.63 20.76
C GLU A 294 8.02 -3.31 19.39
N THR A 295 6.94 -3.53 18.66
CA THR A 295 6.96 -4.18 17.34
C THR A 295 7.80 -3.39 16.35
N VAL A 296 7.56 -2.08 16.22
CA VAL A 296 8.28 -1.21 15.28
C VAL A 296 9.76 -1.11 15.63
N MET A 297 10.08 -0.89 16.91
CA MET A 297 11.46 -0.64 17.32
C MET A 297 12.34 -1.88 17.36
N THR A 298 11.75 -3.09 17.49
CA THR A 298 12.53 -4.34 17.67
C THR A 298 12.43 -5.32 16.52
N LYS A 299 11.30 -5.35 15.78
CA LYS A 299 11.02 -6.39 14.79
C LYS A 299 11.04 -5.88 13.35
N PHE A 300 10.70 -4.62 13.11
CA PHE A 300 10.62 -4.07 11.77
C PHE A 300 11.98 -4.01 11.08
N ARG A 301 11.94 -4.06 9.75
CA ARG A 301 13.05 -3.92 8.83
C ARG A 301 12.83 -2.71 7.94
N TRP A 302 13.90 -2.21 7.33
CA TRP A 302 13.93 -0.87 6.76
C TRP A 302 14.10 -0.85 5.24
N CYS A 303 13.88 -1.98 4.57
CA CYS A 303 13.91 -2.09 3.10
C CYS A 303 15.25 -1.78 2.43
N GLY A 304 16.33 -1.66 3.22
CA GLY A 304 17.63 -1.16 2.77
C GLY A 304 17.73 0.37 2.75
N ALA A 305 16.70 1.09 3.20
CA ALA A 305 16.70 2.56 3.26
C ALA A 305 17.68 3.14 4.29
N ASP A 306 18.15 2.33 5.21
CA ASP A 306 19.18 2.61 6.20
C ASP A 306 20.62 2.49 5.66
N ARG A 307 20.80 2.07 4.41
CA ARG A 307 22.10 1.88 3.78
C ARG A 307 22.38 3.04 2.82
N PRO A 308 23.45 3.82 3.04
CA PRO A 308 23.83 4.90 2.13
C PRO A 308 23.97 4.42 0.69
N GLY A 309 23.49 5.21 -0.28
CA GLY A 309 23.62 4.93 -1.70
C GLY A 309 22.73 3.81 -2.24
N THR A 310 21.77 3.30 -1.45
CA THR A 310 20.77 2.37 -1.99
C THR A 310 19.82 3.09 -2.95
N TYR A 311 19.82 2.69 -4.21
CA TYR A 311 18.91 3.26 -5.20
C TYR A 311 17.49 2.73 -5.04
N PHE A 312 16.52 3.63 -4.97
CA PHE A 312 15.09 3.33 -5.04
C PHE A 312 14.47 4.07 -6.20
N ASP A 313 13.77 3.35 -7.08
CA ASP A 313 12.88 3.96 -8.05
C ASP A 313 11.68 4.63 -7.35
N GLU A 314 10.92 5.43 -8.07
CA GLU A 314 9.79 6.20 -7.53
C GLU A 314 8.77 5.31 -6.80
N ASN A 315 8.40 4.17 -7.40
CA ASN A 315 7.46 3.24 -6.79
C ASN A 315 7.99 2.69 -5.45
N ALA A 316 9.25 2.25 -5.42
CA ALA A 316 9.88 1.75 -4.20
C ALA A 316 10.00 2.85 -3.13
N ARG A 317 10.31 4.11 -3.51
CA ARG A 317 10.31 5.26 -2.58
C ARG A 317 8.93 5.47 -1.97
N GLY A 318 7.88 5.45 -2.80
CA GLY A 318 6.49 5.56 -2.33
C GLY A 318 6.14 4.49 -1.28
N ILE A 319 6.51 3.23 -1.55
CA ILE A 319 6.29 2.12 -0.61
C ILE A 319 7.08 2.35 0.69
N VAL A 320 8.36 2.67 0.61
CA VAL A 320 9.21 2.85 1.82
C VAL A 320 8.80 4.09 2.62
N SER A 321 8.34 5.16 1.94
CA SER A 321 7.86 6.38 2.61
C SER A 321 6.67 6.12 3.54
N THR A 322 5.90 5.04 3.32
CA THR A 322 4.79 4.64 4.22
C THR A 322 5.29 4.35 5.63
N LEU A 323 6.52 3.85 5.79
CA LEU A 323 7.11 3.62 7.12
C LEU A 323 7.24 4.94 7.88
N ARG A 324 7.75 6.00 7.26
CA ARG A 324 7.83 7.33 7.86
C ARG A 324 6.45 7.92 8.13
N ASN A 325 5.58 7.92 7.11
CA ASN A 325 4.35 8.70 7.13
C ASN A 325 3.21 8.00 7.89
N GLN A 326 3.12 6.67 7.82
CA GLN A 326 1.99 5.90 8.38
C GLN A 326 2.37 5.06 9.61
N ILE A 327 3.67 4.94 9.93
CA ILE A 327 4.13 4.16 11.08
C ILE A 327 4.81 5.08 12.09
N PHE A 328 5.97 5.66 11.75
CA PHE A 328 6.74 6.45 12.70
C PHE A 328 6.02 7.72 13.14
N THR A 329 5.45 8.48 12.20
CA THR A 329 4.77 9.74 12.50
C THR A 329 3.54 9.56 13.39
N PRO A 330 2.57 8.68 13.08
CA PRO A 330 1.42 8.44 13.97
C PRO A 330 1.84 7.88 15.33
N LEU A 331 2.85 7.01 15.38
CA LEU A 331 3.34 6.45 16.63
C LEU A 331 3.97 7.53 17.52
N ALA A 332 4.77 8.42 16.95
CA ALA A 332 5.35 9.56 17.66
C ALA A 332 4.25 10.51 18.17
N ASN A 333 3.27 10.84 17.33
CA ASN A 333 2.13 11.68 17.71
C ASN A 333 1.34 11.09 18.86
N GLY A 334 1.08 9.79 18.86
CA GLY A 334 0.39 9.14 19.99
C GLY A 334 1.13 9.27 21.32
N TYR A 335 2.47 9.25 21.32
CA TYR A 335 3.25 9.51 22.53
C TYR A 335 3.29 10.99 22.91
N LEU A 336 3.32 11.91 21.92
CA LEU A 336 3.19 13.36 22.18
C LEU A 336 1.85 13.69 22.84
N GLU A 337 0.77 13.09 22.39
CA GLU A 337 -0.57 13.24 22.97
C GLU A 337 -0.64 12.69 24.42
N ARG A 338 0.12 11.65 24.73
CA ARG A 338 0.28 11.13 26.10
C ARG A 338 1.23 11.96 26.96
N GLY A 339 1.92 12.96 26.39
CA GLY A 339 2.93 13.78 27.08
C GLY A 339 4.30 13.10 27.21
N ASP A 340 4.52 11.94 26.61
CA ASP A 340 5.81 11.22 26.63
C ASP A 340 6.72 11.65 25.47
N LYS A 341 7.27 12.86 25.60
CA LYS A 341 8.19 13.41 24.60
C LYS A 341 9.45 12.56 24.40
N GLN A 342 9.93 11.88 25.43
CA GLN A 342 11.17 11.10 25.33
C GLN A 342 10.99 9.92 24.37
N LYS A 343 9.87 9.19 24.50
CA LYS A 343 9.57 8.10 23.55
C LYS A 343 9.30 8.65 22.15
N ALA A 344 8.59 9.76 22.01
CA ALA A 344 8.38 10.39 20.71
C ALA A 344 9.70 10.75 20.03
N GLN A 345 10.63 11.38 20.75
CA GLN A 345 11.97 11.67 20.24
C GLN A 345 12.75 10.42 19.84
N ALA A 346 12.65 9.34 20.64
CA ALA A 346 13.31 8.08 20.31
C ALA A 346 12.78 7.48 18.99
N ILE A 347 11.46 7.56 18.77
CA ILE A 347 10.80 7.10 17.54
C ILE A 347 11.27 7.94 16.35
N LEU A 348 11.24 9.26 16.45
CA LEU A 348 11.62 10.19 15.38
C LEU A 348 13.10 10.08 15.03
N LYS A 349 13.99 9.97 16.03
CA LYS A 349 15.42 9.71 15.81
C LYS A 349 15.66 8.37 15.14
N LYS A 350 14.91 7.33 15.51
CA LYS A 350 14.97 6.04 14.82
C LYS A 350 14.56 6.18 13.36
N CYS A 351 13.47 6.88 13.05
CA CYS A 351 13.03 7.14 11.68
C CYS A 351 14.14 7.82 10.86
N LEU A 352 14.72 8.91 11.38
CA LEU A 352 15.81 9.63 10.72
C LEU A 352 17.05 8.76 10.46
N SER A 353 17.34 7.80 11.35
CA SER A 353 18.48 6.91 11.24
C SER A 353 18.29 5.74 10.27
N VAL A 354 17.05 5.37 9.95
CA VAL A 354 16.73 4.18 9.14
C VAL A 354 16.06 4.46 7.81
N ILE A 355 15.60 5.71 7.60
CA ILE A 355 15.04 6.17 6.32
C ILE A 355 15.83 7.41 5.92
N LEU A 356 16.97 7.17 5.26
CA LEU A 356 17.88 8.24 4.88
C LEU A 356 17.27 9.12 3.76
N GLU A 357 17.43 10.44 3.87
CA GLU A 357 16.92 11.41 2.89
C GLU A 357 17.43 11.12 1.48
N GLU A 358 18.71 10.74 1.34
CA GLU A 358 19.30 10.43 0.04
C GLU A 358 18.63 9.25 -0.68
N ASN A 359 18.08 8.29 0.07
CA ASN A 359 17.38 7.13 -0.47
C ASN A 359 15.89 7.38 -0.65
N VAL A 360 15.26 8.07 0.32
CA VAL A 360 13.82 8.37 0.36
C VAL A 360 13.62 9.84 0.68
N PRO A 361 13.68 10.72 -0.32
CA PRO A 361 13.56 12.16 -0.15
C PRO A 361 12.27 12.58 0.59
N TYR A 362 12.31 13.76 1.20
CA TYR A 362 11.12 14.34 1.79
C TYR A 362 10.22 14.96 0.70
N GLU A 363 8.98 14.51 0.67
CA GLU A 363 7.91 14.99 -0.18
C GLU A 363 6.86 15.71 0.66
N THR A 364 5.80 16.23 0.03
CA THR A 364 4.71 16.97 0.72
C THR A 364 4.15 16.20 1.92
N SER A 365 4.03 14.88 1.82
CA SER A 365 3.56 14.02 2.91
C SER A 365 4.45 14.02 4.15
N ALA A 366 5.72 14.43 4.03
CA ALA A 366 6.66 14.54 5.14
C ALA A 366 6.44 15.80 6.01
N LEU A 367 5.54 16.71 5.64
CA LEU A 367 5.15 17.84 6.48
C LEU A 367 4.56 17.39 7.82
N TYR A 368 3.80 16.31 7.86
CA TYR A 368 3.32 15.75 9.14
C TYR A 368 4.44 15.18 10.00
N PHE A 369 5.51 14.71 9.38
CA PHE A 369 6.71 14.29 10.09
C PHE A 369 7.47 15.49 10.66
N ALA A 370 7.56 16.58 9.92
CA ALA A 370 8.11 17.86 10.38
C ALA A 370 7.32 18.39 11.59
N ASP A 371 5.97 18.41 11.54
CA ASP A 371 5.13 18.77 12.68
C ASP A 371 5.45 17.93 13.93
N ALA A 372 5.58 16.63 13.77
CA ALA A 372 5.92 15.75 14.88
C ALA A 372 7.31 16.05 15.48
N LEU A 373 8.31 16.37 14.64
CA LEU A 373 9.65 16.81 15.07
C LEU A 373 9.56 18.11 15.87
N TYR A 374 8.84 19.11 15.36
CA TYR A 374 8.64 20.37 16.05
C TYR A 374 7.99 20.19 17.42
N ARG A 375 6.89 19.45 17.50
CA ARG A 375 6.16 19.18 18.77
C ARG A 375 6.99 18.37 19.77
N ALA A 376 7.95 17.59 19.25
CA ALA A 376 8.92 16.86 20.06
C ALA A 376 10.12 17.71 20.51
N ASP A 377 10.17 19.01 20.24
CA ASP A 377 11.30 19.94 20.47
C ASP A 377 12.58 19.56 19.68
N MET A 378 12.45 18.93 18.52
CA MET A 378 13.55 18.59 17.61
C MET A 378 13.62 19.61 16.45
N ARG A 379 13.90 20.88 16.80
CA ARG A 379 13.82 22.03 15.90
C ARG A 379 14.77 21.98 14.72
N ALA A 380 16.01 21.53 14.97
CA ALA A 380 17.01 21.47 13.90
C ALA A 380 16.64 20.44 12.82
N GLU A 381 16.09 19.30 13.23
CA GLU A 381 15.62 18.25 12.34
C GLU A 381 14.34 18.66 11.60
N ASP A 382 13.42 19.37 12.27
CA ASP A 382 12.24 19.97 11.63
C ASP A 382 12.64 20.96 10.56
N ASP A 383 13.46 21.96 10.89
CA ASP A 383 13.98 22.96 9.94
C ASP A 383 14.66 22.29 8.74
N HIS A 384 15.42 21.21 8.97
CA HIS A 384 16.07 20.45 7.89
C HIS A 384 15.05 19.82 6.94
N VAL A 385 14.00 19.17 7.47
CA VAL A 385 12.93 18.54 6.66
C VAL A 385 12.20 19.60 5.83
N LEU A 386 11.81 20.72 6.45
CA LEU A 386 11.13 21.82 5.77
C LEU A 386 12.00 22.42 4.65
N GLN A 387 13.30 22.62 4.90
CA GLN A 387 14.25 23.10 3.89
C GLN A 387 14.43 22.10 2.73
N ALA A 388 14.45 20.82 3.01
CA ALA A 388 14.57 19.78 1.99
C ALA A 388 13.34 19.76 1.06
N ILE A 389 12.14 19.86 1.63
CA ILE A 389 10.89 19.97 0.87
C ILE A 389 10.90 21.23 0.00
N ALA A 390 11.19 22.39 0.61
CA ALA A 390 11.21 23.68 -0.09
C ALA A 390 12.24 23.72 -1.22
N ARG A 391 13.45 23.22 -0.98
CA ARG A 391 14.53 23.13 -1.99
C ARG A 391 14.11 22.32 -3.20
N ARG A 392 13.51 21.14 -2.98
CA ARG A 392 13.05 20.26 -4.05
C ARG A 392 11.93 20.93 -4.87
N ALA A 393 10.93 21.47 -4.18
CA ALA A 393 9.83 22.17 -4.83
C ALA A 393 10.30 23.39 -5.65
N LEU A 394 11.17 24.21 -5.07
CA LEU A 394 11.74 25.36 -5.76
C LEU A 394 12.56 24.96 -7.00
N SER A 395 13.32 23.87 -6.90
CA SER A 395 14.07 23.33 -8.05
C SER A 395 13.14 22.96 -9.20
N THR A 396 12.03 22.29 -8.93
CA THR A 396 11.00 21.92 -9.92
C THR A 396 10.38 23.17 -10.55
N LEU A 397 9.99 24.16 -9.74
CA LEU A 397 9.38 25.41 -10.23
C LEU A 397 10.37 26.23 -11.07
N THR A 398 11.63 26.36 -10.62
CA THR A 398 12.68 27.07 -11.35
C THR A 398 13.00 26.42 -12.70
N TRP A 399 12.99 25.10 -12.76
CA TRP A 399 13.13 24.37 -14.02
C TRP A 399 11.94 24.64 -14.94
N ALA A 400 10.74 24.62 -14.41
CA ALA A 400 9.52 24.76 -15.19
C ALA A 400 9.41 26.14 -15.88
N VAL A 401 9.77 27.23 -15.19
CA VAL A 401 9.71 28.57 -15.78
C VAL A 401 10.71 28.76 -16.94
N GLN A 402 11.69 27.88 -17.12
CA GLN A 402 12.63 27.88 -18.22
C GLN A 402 12.13 27.12 -19.46
N LEU A 403 11.01 26.40 -19.34
CA LEU A 403 10.45 25.60 -20.42
C LEU A 403 9.75 26.48 -21.47
N PRO A 404 9.78 26.09 -22.77
CA PRO A 404 8.89 26.68 -23.78
C PRO A 404 7.40 26.48 -23.37
N ALA A 405 6.55 27.45 -23.76
CA ALA A 405 5.14 27.46 -23.36
C ALA A 405 4.39 26.14 -23.62
N GLU A 406 4.64 25.48 -24.76
CA GLU A 406 4.03 24.21 -25.11
C GLU A 406 4.40 23.07 -24.13
N LYS A 407 5.67 23.00 -23.72
CA LYS A 407 6.16 22.01 -22.75
C LYS A 407 5.71 22.33 -21.34
N LEU A 408 5.64 23.61 -20.98
CA LEU A 408 5.12 24.03 -19.69
C LEU A 408 3.64 23.61 -19.51
N GLU A 409 2.84 23.77 -20.58
CA GLU A 409 1.44 23.30 -20.56
C GLU A 409 1.33 21.78 -20.41
N GLU A 410 2.21 21.02 -21.08
CA GLU A 410 2.28 19.56 -20.95
C GLU A 410 2.59 19.12 -19.50
N VAL A 411 3.66 19.67 -18.93
CA VAL A 411 4.08 19.38 -17.54
C VAL A 411 3.00 19.81 -16.52
N SER A 412 2.34 20.94 -16.76
CA SER A 412 1.25 21.41 -15.91
C SER A 412 0.06 20.44 -15.87
N ARG A 413 -0.24 19.76 -16.97
CA ARG A 413 -1.33 18.76 -17.04
C ARG A 413 -1.04 17.51 -16.20
N HIS A 414 0.21 17.17 -15.96
CA HIS A 414 0.61 16.02 -15.14
C HIS A 414 0.56 16.30 -13.64
N GLY A 415 0.31 17.55 -13.23
CA GLY A 415 0.11 17.92 -11.82
C GLY A 415 1.40 18.15 -11.03
N GLU A 416 2.59 17.88 -11.58
CA GLU A 416 3.88 18.02 -10.91
C GLU A 416 4.13 19.46 -10.41
N LEU A 417 3.77 20.46 -11.21
CA LEU A 417 3.92 21.86 -10.82
C LEU A 417 2.96 22.25 -9.69
N GLN A 418 1.73 21.77 -9.74
CA GLN A 418 0.76 22.01 -8.70
C GLN A 418 1.21 21.35 -7.39
N GLU A 419 1.78 20.16 -7.46
CA GLU A 419 2.33 19.47 -6.30
C GLU A 419 3.52 20.23 -5.70
N ALA A 420 4.47 20.67 -6.54
CA ALA A 420 5.61 21.47 -6.09
C ALA A 420 5.18 22.80 -5.45
N TYR A 421 4.23 23.51 -6.06
CA TYR A 421 3.69 24.74 -5.50
C TYR A 421 2.98 24.48 -4.17
N THR A 422 2.20 23.43 -4.09
CA THR A 422 1.48 23.03 -2.85
C THR A 422 2.47 22.69 -1.75
N ALA A 423 3.52 21.90 -2.06
CA ALA A 423 4.54 21.49 -1.12
C ALA A 423 5.25 22.69 -0.48
N ILE A 424 5.69 23.67 -1.32
CA ILE A 424 6.41 24.83 -0.81
C ILE A 424 5.48 25.79 -0.06
N SER A 425 4.23 25.96 -0.51
CA SER A 425 3.25 26.82 0.18
C SER A 425 2.97 26.28 1.58
N TYR A 426 2.71 25.00 1.71
CA TYR A 426 2.49 24.39 3.04
C TYR A 426 3.75 24.41 3.90
N ALA A 427 4.93 24.19 3.35
CA ALA A 427 6.16 24.30 4.10
C ALA A 427 6.38 25.71 4.67
N LEU A 428 6.08 26.75 3.88
CA LEU A 428 6.14 28.15 4.32
C LEU A 428 5.11 28.45 5.42
N ASP A 429 3.88 27.95 5.27
CA ASP A 429 2.84 28.14 6.30
C ASP A 429 3.24 27.47 7.61
N PHE A 430 3.75 26.24 7.56
CA PHE A 430 4.30 25.55 8.74
C PHE A 430 5.43 26.35 9.40
N ALA A 431 6.39 26.84 8.60
CA ALA A 431 7.49 27.65 9.14
C ALA A 431 7.00 28.91 9.81
N LYS A 432 5.95 29.59 9.28
CA LYS A 432 5.33 30.77 9.89
C LYS A 432 4.62 30.42 11.20
N ASP A 433 3.84 29.36 11.23
CA ASP A 433 3.12 28.89 12.42
C ASP A 433 4.08 28.55 13.58
N TYR A 434 5.27 28.09 13.24
CA TYR A 434 6.30 27.71 14.19
C TYR A 434 7.31 28.83 14.51
N ASN A 435 7.14 30.03 13.92
CA ASN A 435 8.11 31.12 13.99
C ASN A 435 9.52 30.70 13.56
N SER A 436 9.64 29.76 12.61
CA SER A 436 10.92 29.36 12.06
C SER A 436 11.35 30.28 10.94
N GLN A 437 12.63 30.69 10.96
CA GLN A 437 13.25 31.45 9.89
C GLN A 437 13.93 30.55 8.84
N ALA A 438 13.82 29.24 8.98
CA ALA A 438 14.51 28.27 8.13
C ALA A 438 14.17 28.42 6.64
N LEU A 439 12.96 28.90 6.32
CA LEU A 439 12.48 29.06 4.93
C LEU A 439 12.50 30.51 4.42
N TYR A 440 13.01 31.48 5.18
CA TYR A 440 13.01 32.90 4.76
C TYR A 440 13.66 33.12 3.38
N ARG A 441 14.75 32.46 3.11
CA ARG A 441 15.43 32.53 1.81
C ARG A 441 14.54 31.99 0.67
N TYR A 442 13.85 30.86 0.89
CA TYR A 442 12.97 30.24 -0.10
C TYR A 442 11.74 31.10 -0.41
N GLU A 443 11.20 31.80 0.61
CA GLU A 443 10.11 32.75 0.40
C GLU A 443 10.52 33.91 -0.54
N GLN A 444 11.73 34.41 -0.40
CA GLN A 444 12.26 35.45 -1.30
C GLN A 444 12.51 34.94 -2.71
N GLU A 445 13.07 33.73 -2.86
CA GLU A 445 13.36 33.14 -4.16
C GLU A 445 12.06 32.82 -4.94
N ILE A 446 10.98 32.37 -4.25
CA ILE A 446 9.67 32.14 -4.87
C ILE A 446 9.02 33.45 -5.33
N ALA A 447 9.12 34.50 -4.51
CA ALA A 447 8.56 35.80 -4.89
C ALA A 447 9.24 36.42 -6.09
N ALA A 448 10.43 35.94 -6.45
CA ALA A 448 11.20 36.40 -7.63
C ALA A 448 10.94 35.55 -8.88
N LEU A 449 10.32 34.38 -8.78
CA LEU A 449 9.91 33.52 -9.91
C LEU A 449 8.61 34.00 -10.53
#